data_077ec1b74bb0ee857b271a481879ae17
#
_entry.id   077ec1b74bb0ee857b271a481879ae17
#
_cell.length_a   1.000
_cell.length_b   1.000
_cell.length_c   1.000
_cell.angle_alpha   90.00
_cell.angle_beta   90.00
_cell.angle_gamma   90.00
#
_symmetry.space_group_name_H-M   'P 1'
#
loop_
_entity.id
_entity.type
_entity.pdbx_description
1 polymer ?
#
loop_
_entity_poly.entity_id
_entity_poly.type
_entity_poly.pdbx_seq_one_letter_code
_entity_poly.pdbx_strand_id
1 'polypeptide(L)'
;MQNKLIFLFDGGCPLCLRETNFLKSKDKLNKIDFVDINNVNYNPILFKDISYAEAMSNLHGILENGNIIKGLDVLAYSYELIGLGWVYYPL
;
A
#
# COMPACT_ATOMS: atom_id res chain seq x y z
N MET A 1 13.56 -12.06 -0.92
CA MET A 1 12.20 -12.50 -0.60
C MET A 1 11.20 -11.57 -1.28
N GLN A 2 10.16 -12.13 -1.88
CA GLN A 2 9.22 -11.31 -2.63
C GLN A 2 8.11 -10.78 -1.74
N ASN A 3 7.81 -9.49 -1.91
CA ASN A 3 6.69 -8.88 -1.21
C ASN A 3 5.39 -9.24 -1.90
N LYS A 4 4.33 -9.39 -1.11
CA LYS A 4 3.02 -9.75 -1.64
C LYS A 4 2.22 -8.56 -2.10
N LEU A 5 2.61 -7.37 -1.66
CA LEU A 5 1.90 -6.14 -1.97
C LEU A 5 2.88 -4.98 -2.01
N ILE A 6 2.78 -4.17 -3.05
CA ILE A 6 3.45 -2.87 -3.09
C ILE A 6 2.37 -1.84 -2.74
N PHE A 7 2.58 -1.13 -1.64
CA PHE A 7 1.60 -0.20 -1.08
C PHE A 7 2.07 1.22 -1.37
N LEU A 8 1.38 1.90 -2.28
CA LEU A 8 1.73 3.27 -2.65
C LEU A 8 0.97 4.23 -1.74
N PHE A 9 1.69 5.05 -0.99
CA PHE A 9 1.05 5.95 -0.03
C PHE A 9 1.58 7.37 -0.17
N ASP A 10 0.79 8.32 0.34
CA ASP A 10 1.14 9.74 0.34
C ASP A 10 1.83 10.09 1.66
N GLY A 11 3.15 10.21 1.63
CA GLY A 11 3.92 10.54 2.82
C GLY A 11 3.71 11.95 3.33
N GLY A 12 3.03 12.80 2.54
CA GLY A 12 2.67 14.14 2.99
C GLY A 12 1.35 14.21 3.72
N CYS A 13 0.63 13.11 3.83
CA CYS A 13 -0.68 13.06 4.48
C CYS A 13 -0.53 12.45 5.88
N PRO A 14 -0.84 13.22 6.96
CA PRO A 14 -0.66 12.70 8.32
C PRO A 14 -1.48 11.43 8.60
N LEU A 15 -2.70 11.36 8.08
CA LEU A 15 -3.54 10.17 8.29
C LEU A 15 -2.98 8.96 7.57
N CYS A 16 -2.46 9.17 6.35
CA CYS A 16 -1.85 8.11 5.57
C CYS A 16 -0.58 7.60 6.25
N LEU A 17 0.22 8.51 6.81
CA LEU A 17 1.43 8.14 7.53
C LEU A 17 1.10 7.32 8.77
N ARG A 18 0.07 7.72 9.50
CA ARG A 18 -0.34 7.00 10.70
C ARG A 18 -0.74 5.57 10.36
N GLU A 19 -1.56 5.42 9.32
CA GLU A 19 -1.99 4.09 8.88
C GLU A 19 -0.81 3.25 8.41
N THR A 20 0.07 3.87 7.62
CA THR A 20 1.24 3.18 7.09
C THR A 20 2.18 2.74 8.21
N ASN A 21 2.42 3.62 9.19
CA ASN A 21 3.29 3.28 10.30
C ASN A 21 2.72 2.14 11.14
N PHE A 22 1.40 2.12 11.32
CA PHE A 22 0.75 1.03 12.03
C PHE A 22 0.96 -0.29 11.27
N LEU A 23 0.72 -0.28 9.97
CA LEU A 23 0.90 -1.47 9.14
C LEU A 23 2.34 -1.96 9.18
N LYS A 24 3.30 -1.04 9.08
CA LYS A 24 4.72 -1.39 9.15
C LYS A 24 5.06 -2.07 10.45
N SER A 25 4.50 -1.57 11.55
CA SER A 25 4.80 -2.13 12.87
C SER A 25 4.26 -3.55 13.02
N LYS A 26 3.23 -3.91 12.25
CA LYS A 26 2.62 -5.22 12.32
C LYS A 26 3.12 -6.19 11.26
N ASP A 27 3.80 -5.68 10.24
CA ASP A 27 4.27 -6.50 9.11
C ASP A 27 5.61 -7.17 9.46
N LYS A 28 5.55 -8.15 10.34
CA LYS A 28 6.74 -8.83 10.84
C LYS A 28 7.47 -9.64 9.78
N LEU A 29 6.76 -10.08 8.76
CA LEU A 29 7.32 -10.94 7.72
C LEU A 29 7.68 -10.17 6.45
N ASN A 30 7.60 -8.85 6.48
CA ASN A 30 7.92 -7.98 5.35
C ASN A 30 7.16 -8.36 4.09
N LYS A 31 5.86 -8.54 4.23
CA LYS A 31 5.01 -8.89 3.09
C LYS A 31 4.59 -7.68 2.28
N ILE A 32 4.73 -6.48 2.84
CA ILE A 32 4.30 -5.24 2.21
C ILE A 32 5.51 -4.36 1.95
N ASP A 33 5.62 -3.88 0.72
CA ASP A 33 6.64 -2.91 0.34
C ASP A 33 5.98 -1.53 0.31
N PHE A 34 6.30 -0.68 1.26
CA PHE A 34 5.70 0.65 1.39
C PHE A 34 6.47 1.66 0.57
N VAL A 35 5.80 2.27 -0.41
CA VAL A 35 6.42 3.23 -1.31
C VAL A 35 5.76 4.59 -1.14
N ASP A 36 6.55 5.58 -0.73
CA ASP A 36 6.08 6.96 -0.57
C ASP A 36 6.14 7.66 -1.94
N ILE A 37 4.97 7.97 -2.49
CA ILE A 37 4.91 8.61 -3.81
C ILE A 37 5.39 10.05 -3.79
N ASN A 38 5.56 10.65 -2.62
CA ASN A 38 6.11 12.00 -2.50
C ASN A 38 7.63 12.01 -2.45
N ASN A 39 8.26 10.84 -2.45
CA ASN A 39 9.70 10.75 -2.55
C ASN A 39 10.12 11.27 -3.93
N VAL A 40 11.17 12.11 -3.96
CA VAL A 40 11.64 12.68 -5.23
C VAL A 40 12.08 11.62 -6.22
N ASN A 41 12.38 10.43 -5.74
CA ASN A 41 12.83 9.33 -6.60
C ASN A 41 11.68 8.45 -7.07
N TYR A 42 10.42 8.83 -6.78
CA TYR A 42 9.29 8.03 -7.24
C TYR A 42 9.25 8.02 -8.77
N ASN A 43 9.28 6.83 -9.34
CA ASN A 43 9.28 6.64 -10.78
C ASN A 43 8.09 5.78 -11.18
N PRO A 44 7.06 6.37 -11.82
CA PRO A 44 5.86 5.60 -12.20
C PRO A 44 6.15 4.37 -13.04
N ILE A 45 7.19 4.40 -13.87
CA ILE A 45 7.51 3.26 -14.74
C ILE A 45 7.76 1.99 -13.93
N LEU A 46 8.32 2.13 -12.74
CA LEU A 46 8.60 1.00 -11.87
C LEU A 46 7.34 0.47 -11.17
N PHE A 47 6.25 1.22 -11.23
CA PHE A 47 5.01 0.91 -10.50
C PHE A 47 3.81 0.91 -11.43
N LYS A 48 3.89 0.10 -12.50
CA LYS A 48 2.80 -0.11 -13.44
C LYS A 48 2.30 1.18 -14.11
N ASP A 49 3.19 2.16 -14.27
CA ASP A 49 2.87 3.46 -14.86
C ASP A 49 1.81 4.23 -14.06
N ILE A 50 1.67 3.95 -12.77
CA ILE A 50 0.76 4.72 -11.93
C ILE A 50 1.41 6.08 -11.71
N SER A 51 0.79 7.12 -12.29
CA SER A 51 1.32 8.47 -12.19
C SER A 51 1.15 9.01 -10.77
N TYR A 52 1.91 10.06 -10.47
CA TYR A 52 1.78 10.76 -9.19
C TYR A 52 0.32 11.22 -8.98
N ALA A 53 -0.28 11.80 -10.03
CA ALA A 53 -1.65 12.30 -9.94
C ALA A 53 -2.65 11.19 -9.65
N GLU A 54 -2.48 10.03 -10.30
CA GLU A 54 -3.34 8.88 -10.05
C GLU A 54 -3.18 8.39 -8.61
N ALA A 55 -1.92 8.25 -8.17
CA ALA A 55 -1.65 7.76 -6.83
C ALA A 55 -2.15 8.71 -5.75
N MET A 56 -2.16 10.02 -6.03
CA MET A 56 -2.70 11.00 -5.11
C MET A 56 -4.22 11.00 -5.06
N SER A 57 -4.86 10.59 -6.15
CA SER A 57 -6.33 10.61 -6.22
C SER A 57 -6.96 9.48 -5.41
N ASN A 58 -6.23 8.41 -5.17
CA ASN A 58 -6.75 7.26 -4.44
C ASN A 58 -5.59 6.40 -3.99
N LEU A 59 -5.82 5.61 -2.95
CA LEU A 59 -4.84 4.64 -2.49
C LEU A 59 -4.68 3.55 -3.55
N HIS A 60 -3.44 3.18 -3.84
CA HIS A 60 -3.14 2.16 -4.83
C HIS A 60 -2.26 1.08 -4.24
N GLY A 61 -2.46 -0.13 -4.69
CA GLY A 61 -1.60 -1.26 -4.35
C GLY A 61 -1.36 -2.12 -5.58
N ILE A 62 -0.19 -2.74 -5.64
CA ILE A 62 0.16 -3.64 -6.73
C ILE A 62 0.40 -5.02 -6.13
N LEU A 63 -0.38 -5.99 -6.59
CA LEU A 63 -0.29 -7.36 -6.09
C LEU A 63 0.90 -8.08 -6.70
N GLU A 64 1.25 -9.19 -6.10
CA GLU A 64 2.37 -10.02 -6.53
C GLU A 64 2.23 -10.44 -8.00
N ASN A 65 0.99 -10.69 -8.44
CA ASN A 65 0.72 -11.09 -9.82
C ASN A 65 0.66 -9.91 -10.81
N GLY A 66 0.89 -8.68 -10.31
CA GLY A 66 0.87 -7.50 -11.16
C GLY A 66 -0.45 -6.77 -11.23
N ASN A 67 -1.52 -7.31 -10.64
CA ASN A 67 -2.81 -6.63 -10.64
C ASN A 67 -2.79 -5.43 -9.71
N ILE A 68 -3.54 -4.39 -10.09
CA ILE A 68 -3.64 -3.17 -9.30
C ILE A 68 -4.95 -3.17 -8.54
N ILE A 69 -4.87 -2.85 -7.24
CA ILE A 69 -6.06 -2.65 -6.40
C ILE A 69 -6.05 -1.21 -5.90
N LYS A 70 -7.23 -0.71 -5.54
CA LYS A 70 -7.39 0.70 -5.16
C LYS A 70 -8.31 0.85 -3.96
N GLY A 71 -8.14 1.96 -3.26
CA GLY A 71 -9.05 2.36 -2.19
C GLY A 71 -9.02 1.41 -1.01
N LEU A 72 -10.20 1.10 -0.50
CA LEU A 72 -10.33 0.23 0.67
C LEU A 72 -9.81 -1.17 0.44
N ASP A 73 -9.78 -1.62 -0.82
CA ASP A 73 -9.25 -2.94 -1.14
C ASP A 73 -7.78 -3.05 -0.75
N VAL A 74 -7.03 -1.95 -0.91
CA VAL A 74 -5.60 -1.93 -0.54
C VAL A 74 -5.47 -2.13 0.97
N LEU A 75 -6.28 -1.43 1.75
CA LEU A 75 -6.25 -1.56 3.21
C LEU A 75 -6.69 -2.94 3.66
N ALA A 76 -7.80 -3.43 3.10
CA ALA A 76 -8.31 -4.74 3.46
C ALA A 76 -7.28 -5.84 3.20
N TYR A 77 -6.64 -5.79 2.03
CA TYR A 77 -5.63 -6.77 1.68
C TYR A 77 -4.40 -6.65 2.60
N SER A 78 -4.00 -5.41 2.91
CA SER A 78 -2.87 -5.18 3.82
C SER A 78 -3.13 -5.76 5.20
N TYR A 79 -4.32 -5.53 5.75
CA TYR A 79 -4.67 -6.08 7.05
C TYR A 79 -4.74 -7.60 7.02
N GLU A 80 -5.19 -8.16 5.92
CA GLU A 80 -5.22 -9.62 5.78
C GLU A 80 -3.81 -10.20 5.79
N LEU A 81 -2.88 -9.53 5.09
CA LEU A 81 -1.49 -9.98 5.04
C LEU A 81 -0.82 -9.99 6.41
N ILE A 82 -1.19 -9.06 7.28
CA ILE A 82 -0.58 -8.99 8.62
C ILE A 82 -1.41 -9.75 9.68
N GLY A 83 -2.43 -10.49 9.25
CA GLY A 83 -3.21 -11.33 10.14
C GLY A 83 -4.36 -10.61 10.85
N LEU A 84 -4.71 -9.41 10.41
CA LEU A 84 -5.79 -8.63 11.00
C LEU A 84 -6.93 -8.37 10.03
N GLY A 85 -7.10 -9.26 9.03
CA GLY A 85 -8.13 -9.07 8.00
C GLY A 85 -9.54 -8.96 8.56
N TRP A 86 -9.80 -9.55 9.71
CA TRP A 86 -11.11 -9.49 10.35
C TRP A 86 -11.56 -8.05 10.64
N VAL A 87 -10.62 -7.10 10.70
CA VAL A 87 -10.94 -5.69 10.99
C VAL A 87 -11.76 -5.09 9.85
N TYR A 88 -11.50 -5.50 8.61
CA TYR A 88 -12.16 -4.94 7.42
C TYR A 88 -13.22 -5.85 6.82
N TYR A 89 -13.43 -7.03 7.39
CA TYR A 89 -14.45 -7.96 6.90
C TYR A 89 -15.43 -8.22 8.02
N PRO A 90 -16.35 -7.31 8.27
CA PRO A 90 -17.32 -7.48 9.34
C PRO A 90 -18.22 -8.67 9.06
N LEU A 91 -18.67 -9.25 10.12
CA LEU A 91 -19.52 -10.42 10.03
C LEU A 91 -20.96 -10.08 9.68
#